data_f49b8ca0abb5aa45349713d5e07885e6
#
_entry.id   f49b8ca0abb5aa45349713d5e07885e6
#
_cell.length_a   1.000
_cell.length_b   1.000
_cell.length_c   1.000
_cell.angle_alpha   90.00
_cell.angle_beta   90.00
_cell.angle_gamma   90.00
#
_symmetry.space_group_name_H-M   'P 1'
#
loop_
_entity.id
_entity.type
_entity.pdbx_description
1 polymer ?
#
loop_
_entity_poly.entity_id
_entity_poly.type
_entity_poly.pdbx_seq_one_letter_code
_entity_poly.pdbx_strand_id
1 'polypeptide(L)'
;MITIGLLSDTHGFLDDAVFKHFADCDEIWHAGDFGPDVAERLAEFKPLRGVYGNIDDQKMRTQFPEHLRFSSENLDVWMTHIGGYPGKYAPQVKSEIYTKPPKLFISGHSHILKVMYDKKIDSMHINPGAAGNSGWHRVKTLIKFCITDGKIHNLAAIEIGNR
;
A
#
# COMPACT_ATOMS: atom_id res chain seq x y z
N MET A 1 1.04 15.77 12.22
CA MET A 1 1.89 14.91 11.37
C MET A 1 1.68 13.45 11.74
N ILE A 2 1.51 12.61 10.74
CA ILE A 2 1.41 11.16 10.93
C ILE A 2 2.46 10.47 10.04
N THR A 3 3.12 9.43 10.56
CA THR A 3 4.12 8.66 9.82
C THR A 3 3.53 7.30 9.46
N ILE A 4 3.57 6.97 8.18
CA ILE A 4 2.94 5.77 7.61
C ILE A 4 4.02 4.81 7.12
N GLY A 5 3.86 3.52 7.50
CA GLY A 5 4.57 2.42 6.87
C GLY A 5 3.65 1.73 5.87
N LEU A 6 4.06 1.67 4.62
CA LEU A 6 3.27 1.09 3.53
C LEU A 6 3.97 -0.13 2.96
N LEU A 7 3.23 -1.24 2.88
CA LEU A 7 3.73 -2.48 2.27
C LEU A 7 2.60 -3.20 1.52
N SER A 8 2.97 -4.19 0.73
CA SER A 8 2.03 -5.00 -0.06
C SER A 8 2.63 -6.34 -0.41
N ASP A 9 1.77 -7.28 -0.82
CA ASP A 9 2.17 -8.53 -1.44
C ASP A 9 3.15 -9.34 -0.57
N THR A 10 2.77 -9.50 0.69
CA THR A 10 3.55 -10.28 1.66
C THR A 10 3.39 -11.79 1.45
N HIS A 11 2.24 -12.24 0.94
CA HIS A 11 1.96 -13.65 0.65
C HIS A 11 2.36 -14.60 1.81
N GLY A 12 2.02 -14.20 3.04
CA GLY A 12 2.28 -15.02 4.23
C GLY A 12 3.68 -14.90 4.81
N PHE A 13 4.55 -14.09 4.21
CA PHE A 13 5.92 -13.88 4.68
C PHE A 13 6.12 -12.45 5.19
N LEU A 14 6.57 -12.31 6.43
CA LEU A 14 6.96 -11.04 7.02
C LEU A 14 8.42 -11.09 7.45
N ASP A 15 9.27 -10.33 6.74
CA ASP A 15 10.66 -10.13 7.12
C ASP A 15 10.73 -9.32 8.42
N ASP A 16 11.63 -9.69 9.33
CA ASP A 16 11.83 -8.95 10.58
C ASP A 16 12.19 -7.48 10.35
N ALA A 17 12.80 -7.18 9.20
CA ALA A 17 13.13 -5.81 8.81
C ALA A 17 11.90 -4.89 8.72
N VAL A 18 10.71 -5.44 8.44
CA VAL A 18 9.46 -4.66 8.43
C VAL A 18 9.24 -4.00 9.79
N PHE A 19 9.35 -4.76 10.86
CA PHE A 19 9.16 -4.25 12.22
C PHE A 19 10.23 -3.24 12.61
N LYS A 20 11.46 -3.47 12.19
CA LYS A 20 12.58 -2.56 12.43
C LYS A 20 12.36 -1.21 11.74
N HIS A 21 12.01 -1.22 10.46
CA HIS A 21 11.82 0.01 9.68
C HIS A 21 10.55 0.76 10.04
N PHE A 22 9.51 0.05 10.48
CA PHE A 22 8.22 0.66 10.83
C PHE A 22 8.06 0.96 12.34
N ALA A 23 9.12 0.80 13.12
CA ALA A 23 9.07 1.01 14.58
C ALA A 23 8.61 2.42 14.97
N ASP A 24 8.98 3.43 14.18
CA ASP A 24 8.62 4.83 14.40
C ASP A 24 7.39 5.29 13.61
N CYS A 25 6.70 4.38 12.91
CA CYS A 25 5.45 4.69 12.22
C CYS A 25 4.29 4.74 13.20
N ASP A 26 3.32 5.59 12.90
CA ASP A 26 2.07 5.69 13.67
C ASP A 26 1.04 4.66 13.20
N GLU A 27 1.01 4.39 11.90
CA GLU A 27 0.10 3.40 11.29
C GLU A 27 0.85 2.60 10.23
N ILE A 28 0.33 1.38 9.96
CA ILE A 28 0.75 0.55 8.84
C ILE A 28 -0.42 0.42 7.87
N TRP A 29 -0.13 0.61 6.58
CA TRP A 29 -1.10 0.41 5.50
C TRP A 29 -0.61 -0.75 4.63
N HIS A 30 -1.52 -1.69 4.31
CA HIS A 30 -1.21 -2.87 3.49
C HIS A 30 -2.11 -2.90 2.25
N ALA A 31 -1.50 -2.93 1.08
CA ALA A 31 -2.20 -2.81 -0.20
C ALA A 31 -2.64 -4.16 -0.80
N GLY A 32 -2.80 -5.20 0.02
CA GLY A 32 -3.40 -6.47 -0.40
C GLY A 32 -2.43 -7.61 -0.62
N ASP A 33 -2.97 -8.82 -0.77
CA ASP A 33 -2.24 -10.07 -0.82
C ASP A 33 -1.41 -10.30 0.46
N PHE A 34 -2.14 -10.26 1.59
CA PHE A 34 -1.54 -10.51 2.89
C PHE A 34 -0.97 -11.93 3.02
N GLY A 35 -1.79 -12.92 2.67
CA GLY A 35 -1.51 -14.31 3.01
C GLY A 35 -1.75 -14.60 4.49
N PRO A 36 -1.48 -15.83 4.95
CA PRO A 36 -1.76 -16.22 6.33
C PRO A 36 -0.87 -15.50 7.34
N ASP A 37 -1.44 -15.20 8.51
CA ASP A 37 -0.79 -14.70 9.74
C ASP A 37 -0.18 -13.28 9.66
N VAL A 38 -0.16 -12.65 8.52
CA VAL A 38 0.46 -11.33 8.35
C VAL A 38 -0.36 -10.23 9.01
N ALA A 39 -1.66 -10.19 8.76
CA ALA A 39 -2.53 -9.12 9.28
C ALA A 39 -2.53 -9.09 10.82
N GLU A 40 -2.60 -10.24 11.46
CA GLU A 40 -2.59 -10.37 12.90
C GLU A 40 -1.28 -9.82 13.50
N ARG A 41 -0.15 -10.20 12.92
CA ARG A 41 1.17 -9.74 13.38
C ARG A 41 1.35 -8.24 13.21
N LEU A 42 0.89 -7.69 12.10
CA LEU A 42 0.97 -6.24 11.86
C LEU A 42 0.04 -5.47 12.79
N ALA A 43 -1.19 -5.96 13.00
CA ALA A 43 -2.16 -5.31 13.86
C ALA A 43 -1.75 -5.31 15.35
N GLU A 44 -1.03 -6.33 15.80
CA GLU A 44 -0.45 -6.36 17.14
C GLU A 44 0.66 -5.31 17.30
N PHE A 45 1.33 -4.98 16.21
CA PHE A 45 2.47 -4.07 16.22
C PHE A 45 2.04 -2.59 16.14
N LYS A 46 1.16 -2.25 15.20
CA LYS A 46 0.66 -0.88 14.96
C LYS A 46 -0.78 -0.91 14.45
N PRO A 47 -1.53 0.20 14.59
CA PRO A 47 -2.82 0.32 13.91
C PRO A 47 -2.67 0.01 12.42
N LEU A 48 -3.54 -0.86 11.90
CA LEU A 48 -3.45 -1.39 10.54
C LEU A 48 -4.66 -0.97 9.71
N ARG A 49 -4.42 -0.41 8.53
CA ARG A 49 -5.43 -0.25 7.46
C ARG A 49 -5.01 -1.13 6.29
N GLY A 50 -5.97 -1.64 5.55
CA GLY A 50 -5.63 -2.45 4.40
C GLY A 50 -6.81 -2.75 3.51
N VAL A 51 -6.48 -3.34 2.36
CA VAL A 51 -7.43 -3.92 1.42
C VAL A 51 -7.04 -5.37 1.18
N TYR A 52 -8.01 -6.21 0.82
CA TYR A 52 -7.66 -7.57 0.42
C TYR A 52 -7.17 -7.60 -1.03
N GLY A 53 -6.35 -8.59 -1.34
CA GLY A 53 -5.87 -8.84 -2.69
C GLY A 53 -6.45 -10.13 -3.26
N ASN A 54 -6.05 -10.46 -4.50
CA ASN A 54 -6.62 -11.59 -5.23
C ASN A 54 -6.29 -12.96 -4.61
N ILE A 55 -5.20 -13.08 -3.85
CA ILE A 55 -4.87 -14.37 -3.21
C ILE A 55 -5.48 -14.48 -1.81
N ASP A 56 -6.04 -13.42 -1.25
CA ASP A 56 -6.57 -13.43 0.09
C ASP A 56 -7.88 -14.24 0.17
N ASP A 57 -8.01 -15.00 1.26
CA ASP A 57 -9.14 -15.89 1.47
C ASP A 57 -10.40 -15.16 1.98
N GLN A 58 -11.47 -15.91 2.20
CA GLN A 58 -12.75 -15.33 2.65
C GLN A 58 -12.63 -14.64 4.01
N LYS A 59 -11.82 -15.15 4.91
CA LYS A 59 -11.59 -14.54 6.22
C LYS A 59 -10.99 -13.14 6.06
N MET A 60 -9.99 -12.99 5.20
CA MET A 60 -9.36 -11.68 4.92
C MET A 60 -10.34 -10.74 4.23
N ARG A 61 -11.13 -11.23 3.30
CA ARG A 61 -12.14 -10.42 2.58
C ARG A 61 -13.27 -9.95 3.49
N THR A 62 -13.50 -10.62 4.59
CA THR A 62 -14.44 -10.19 5.62
C THR A 62 -13.85 -9.08 6.50
N GLN A 63 -12.55 -9.13 6.77
CA GLN A 63 -11.86 -8.16 7.63
C GLN A 63 -11.46 -6.88 6.91
N PHE A 64 -11.14 -6.96 5.61
CA PHE A 64 -10.65 -5.83 4.82
C PHE A 64 -11.49 -5.66 3.56
N PRO A 65 -11.78 -4.41 3.14
CA PRO A 65 -12.52 -4.18 1.89
C PRO A 65 -11.63 -4.38 0.67
N GLU A 66 -12.24 -4.48 -0.51
CA GLU A 66 -11.54 -4.47 -1.79
C GLU A 66 -10.98 -3.08 -2.10
N HIS A 67 -11.80 -2.05 -1.86
CA HIS A 67 -11.45 -0.64 -2.05
C HIS A 67 -11.60 0.09 -0.73
N LEU A 68 -10.61 0.91 -0.39
CA LEU A 68 -10.66 1.73 0.82
C LEU A 68 -10.39 3.19 0.44
N ARG A 69 -11.42 4.02 0.61
CA ARG A 69 -11.33 5.48 0.43
C ARG A 69 -11.44 6.14 1.78
N PHE A 70 -10.44 6.96 2.15
CA PHE A 70 -10.41 7.58 3.47
C PHE A 70 -9.58 8.86 3.45
N SER A 71 -9.73 9.65 4.48
CA SER A 71 -8.92 10.85 4.70
C SER A 71 -7.97 10.62 5.87
N SER A 72 -6.71 10.97 5.67
CA SER A 72 -5.68 10.94 6.72
C SER A 72 -4.96 12.27 6.75
N GLU A 73 -5.01 12.98 7.90
CA GLU A 73 -4.42 14.31 8.04
C GLU A 73 -4.81 15.24 6.87
N ASN A 74 -6.08 15.23 6.49
CA ASN A 74 -6.66 16.00 5.38
C ASN A 74 -6.19 15.57 3.97
N LEU A 75 -5.53 14.44 3.85
CA LEU A 75 -5.18 13.85 2.56
C LEU A 75 -6.23 12.83 2.14
N ASP A 76 -6.82 13.00 0.96
CA ASP A 76 -7.77 12.05 0.38
C ASP A 76 -7.00 10.89 -0.25
N VAL A 77 -7.20 9.70 0.30
CA VAL A 77 -6.48 8.48 -0.08
C VAL A 77 -7.45 7.43 -0.62
N TRP A 78 -7.08 6.80 -1.73
CA TRP A 78 -7.76 5.60 -2.24
C TRP A 78 -6.75 4.49 -2.37
N MET A 79 -7.02 3.37 -1.70
CA MET A 79 -6.19 2.17 -1.77
C MET A 79 -7.02 1.02 -2.34
N THR A 80 -6.42 0.29 -3.29
CA THR A 80 -6.98 -0.94 -3.86
C THR A 80 -5.84 -1.81 -4.34
N HIS A 81 -6.02 -3.14 -4.30
CA HIS A 81 -4.91 -4.04 -4.65
C HIS A 81 -4.59 -4.00 -6.14
N ILE A 82 -5.60 -4.22 -7.00
CA ILE A 82 -5.41 -4.24 -8.46
C ILE A 82 -5.88 -2.91 -9.03
N GLY A 83 -4.99 -1.91 -9.04
CA GLY A 83 -5.33 -0.56 -9.46
C GLY A 83 -4.64 -0.09 -10.74
N GLY A 84 -3.60 -0.78 -11.16
CA GLY A 84 -2.78 -0.27 -12.26
C GLY A 84 -1.92 0.92 -11.86
N TYR A 85 -1.67 1.82 -12.78
CA TYR A 85 -0.81 2.99 -12.56
C TYR A 85 -1.16 4.10 -13.57
N PRO A 86 -0.66 5.33 -13.38
CA PRO A 86 -0.93 6.44 -14.31
C PRO A 86 -0.64 6.09 -15.76
N GLY A 87 -1.63 6.33 -16.62
CA GLY A 87 -1.57 5.97 -18.04
C GLY A 87 -2.07 4.56 -18.33
N LYS A 88 -2.18 3.71 -17.31
CA LYS A 88 -2.66 2.33 -17.48
C LYS A 88 -3.39 1.85 -16.22
N TYR A 89 -4.37 2.63 -15.79
CA TYR A 89 -5.21 2.22 -14.65
C TYR A 89 -6.01 0.97 -14.97
N ALA A 90 -6.22 0.13 -13.94
CA ALA A 90 -7.02 -1.08 -14.09
C ALA A 90 -8.46 -0.75 -14.48
N PRO A 91 -9.13 -1.60 -15.30
CA PRO A 91 -10.49 -1.32 -15.76
C PRO A 91 -11.49 -1.02 -14.64
N GLN A 92 -11.36 -1.70 -13.49
CA GLN A 92 -12.29 -1.54 -12.37
C GLN A 92 -12.13 -0.22 -11.61
N VAL A 93 -11.03 0.51 -11.79
CA VAL A 93 -10.82 1.82 -11.14
C VAL A 93 -10.90 2.98 -12.11
N LYS A 94 -10.76 2.72 -13.40
CA LYS A 94 -10.51 3.74 -14.43
C LYS A 94 -11.59 4.84 -14.47
N SER A 95 -12.85 4.47 -14.39
CA SER A 95 -13.93 5.45 -14.43
C SER A 95 -13.89 6.38 -13.21
N GLU A 96 -13.80 5.83 -12.02
CA GLU A 96 -13.84 6.61 -10.80
C GLU A 96 -12.57 7.44 -10.59
N ILE A 97 -11.40 6.93 -10.98
CA ILE A 97 -10.15 7.66 -10.82
C ILE A 97 -10.14 8.97 -11.62
N TYR A 98 -10.81 9.00 -12.78
CA TYR A 98 -10.91 10.21 -13.61
C TYR A 98 -12.06 11.13 -13.18
N THR A 99 -13.17 10.59 -12.66
CA THR A 99 -14.32 11.40 -12.24
C THR A 99 -14.16 11.95 -10.84
N LYS A 100 -13.52 11.20 -9.95
CA LYS A 100 -13.33 11.59 -8.55
C LYS A 100 -11.92 11.18 -8.07
N PRO A 101 -10.87 11.82 -8.59
CA PRO A 101 -9.51 11.43 -8.28
C PRO A 101 -9.17 11.67 -6.81
N PRO A 102 -8.45 10.72 -6.16
CA PRO A 102 -7.87 10.95 -4.85
C PRO A 102 -6.62 11.82 -4.98
N LYS A 103 -6.13 12.33 -3.88
CA LYS A 103 -4.81 12.98 -3.86
C LYS A 103 -3.68 11.95 -3.80
N LEU A 104 -3.94 10.80 -3.21
CA LEU A 104 -3.01 9.67 -3.16
C LEU A 104 -3.74 8.39 -3.58
N PHE A 105 -3.24 7.73 -4.61
CA PHE A 105 -3.74 6.45 -5.09
C PHE A 105 -2.70 5.36 -4.86
N ILE A 106 -3.05 4.36 -4.03
CA ILE A 106 -2.15 3.27 -3.65
C ILE A 106 -2.65 1.97 -4.27
N SER A 107 -1.75 1.23 -4.93
CA SER A 107 -2.04 -0.12 -5.42
C SER A 107 -0.87 -1.07 -5.14
N GLY A 108 -1.10 -2.36 -5.34
CA GLY A 108 -0.11 -3.43 -5.23
C GLY A 108 -0.14 -4.31 -6.46
N HIS A 109 -0.14 -5.62 -6.26
CA HIS A 109 -0.35 -6.66 -7.26
C HIS A 109 0.80 -6.86 -8.25
N SER A 110 1.34 -5.81 -8.85
CA SER A 110 2.42 -5.93 -9.84
C SER A 110 3.75 -6.34 -9.25
N HIS A 111 3.93 -6.20 -7.93
CA HIS A 111 5.20 -6.37 -7.23
C HIS A 111 6.29 -5.38 -7.67
N ILE A 112 5.90 -4.32 -8.39
CA ILE A 112 6.84 -3.32 -8.92
C ILE A 112 6.73 -2.04 -8.09
N LEU A 113 7.81 -1.68 -7.43
CA LEU A 113 7.93 -0.40 -6.73
C LEU A 113 7.75 0.75 -7.72
N LYS A 114 6.82 1.64 -7.43
CA LYS A 114 6.51 2.76 -8.31
C LYS A 114 6.01 3.97 -7.49
N VAL A 115 6.61 5.13 -7.75
CA VAL A 115 6.14 6.40 -7.21
C VAL A 115 6.03 7.36 -8.40
N MET A 116 4.81 7.77 -8.72
CA MET A 116 4.53 8.60 -9.89
C MET A 116 3.51 9.68 -9.55
N TYR A 117 3.60 10.81 -10.25
CA TYR A 117 2.59 11.86 -10.17
C TYR A 117 1.81 11.91 -11.48
N ASP A 118 0.50 11.79 -11.39
CA ASP A 118 -0.38 11.92 -12.55
C ASP A 118 -0.88 13.35 -12.67
N LYS A 119 -0.29 14.10 -13.60
CA LYS A 119 -0.61 15.52 -13.82
C LYS A 119 -2.03 15.75 -14.32
N LYS A 120 -2.61 14.76 -15.03
CA LYS A 120 -3.96 14.89 -15.59
C LYS A 120 -5.02 15.02 -14.52
N ILE A 121 -4.81 14.38 -13.38
CA ILE A 121 -5.79 14.32 -12.30
C ILE A 121 -5.25 14.84 -10.97
N ASP A 122 -4.03 15.39 -10.97
CA ASP A 122 -3.36 15.92 -9.78
C ASP A 122 -3.38 14.89 -8.63
N SER A 123 -2.89 13.69 -8.92
CA SER A 123 -2.86 12.58 -7.98
C SER A 123 -1.48 11.94 -7.92
N MET A 124 -0.99 11.68 -6.72
CA MET A 124 0.21 10.85 -6.55
C MET A 124 -0.17 9.39 -6.55
N HIS A 125 0.59 8.56 -7.26
CA HIS A 125 0.45 7.11 -7.25
C HIS A 125 1.63 6.47 -6.56
N ILE A 126 1.36 5.52 -5.64
CA ILE A 126 2.39 4.72 -4.99
C ILE A 126 2.02 3.25 -5.07
N ASN A 127 2.97 2.44 -5.53
CA ASN A 127 2.96 0.99 -5.34
C ASN A 127 4.22 0.66 -4.54
N PRO A 128 4.11 0.09 -3.34
CA PRO A 128 5.28 -0.15 -2.50
C PRO A 128 6.15 -1.30 -2.98
N GLY A 129 5.79 -1.98 -4.05
CA GLY A 129 6.41 -3.22 -4.46
C GLY A 129 6.00 -4.36 -3.55
N ALA A 130 6.65 -5.51 -3.66
CA ALA A 130 6.35 -6.66 -2.83
C ALA A 130 7.30 -6.73 -1.63
N ALA A 131 6.72 -6.86 -0.43
CA ALA A 131 7.49 -7.05 0.79
C ALA A 131 7.74 -8.54 1.11
N GLY A 132 7.04 -9.44 0.42
CA GLY A 132 7.18 -10.88 0.59
C GLY A 132 8.22 -11.51 -0.32
N ASN A 133 8.30 -12.83 -0.26
CA ASN A 133 9.28 -13.61 -1.01
C ASN A 133 8.67 -14.44 -2.14
N SER A 134 7.43 -14.18 -2.52
CA SER A 134 6.70 -14.88 -3.59
C SER A 134 6.46 -13.94 -4.76
N GLY A 135 6.86 -14.33 -5.96
CA GLY A 135 6.65 -13.55 -7.18
C GLY A 135 7.91 -13.41 -8.02
N TRP A 136 7.89 -12.43 -8.92
CA TRP A 136 8.95 -12.19 -9.90
C TRP A 136 9.93 -11.07 -9.52
N HIS A 137 9.63 -10.34 -8.44
CA HIS A 137 10.49 -9.25 -7.96
C HIS A 137 11.82 -9.82 -7.42
N ARG A 138 12.88 -9.06 -7.58
CA ARG A 138 14.23 -9.46 -7.11
C ARG A 138 14.51 -8.99 -5.69
N VAL A 139 13.98 -7.84 -5.33
CA VAL A 139 14.23 -7.18 -4.05
C VAL A 139 12.90 -6.91 -3.36
N LYS A 140 12.84 -7.21 -2.07
CA LYS A 140 11.70 -6.87 -1.23
C LYS A 140 11.76 -5.40 -0.85
N THR A 141 10.64 -4.70 -0.93
CA THR A 141 10.60 -3.25 -0.72
C THR A 141 9.47 -2.83 0.22
N LEU A 142 9.68 -1.70 0.87
CA LEU A 142 8.72 -0.98 1.70
C LEU A 142 8.72 0.48 1.29
N ILE A 143 7.65 1.19 1.61
CA ILE A 143 7.58 2.65 1.51
C ILE A 143 7.28 3.21 2.90
N LYS A 144 7.88 4.36 3.20
CA LYS A 144 7.62 5.09 4.43
C LYS A 144 7.47 6.56 4.09
N PHE A 145 6.46 7.23 4.63
CA PHE A 145 6.22 8.64 4.37
C PHE A 145 5.46 9.29 5.51
N CYS A 146 5.46 10.62 5.53
CA CYS A 146 4.70 11.41 6.49
C CYS A 146 3.59 12.19 5.77
N ILE A 147 2.52 12.47 6.51
CA ILE A 147 1.43 13.32 6.05
C ILE A 147 1.25 14.46 7.06
N THR A 148 1.20 15.69 6.57
CA THR A 148 0.87 16.86 7.38
C THR A 148 -0.06 17.76 6.57
N ASP A 149 -1.26 17.99 7.09
CA ASP A 149 -2.26 18.89 6.51
C ASP A 149 -2.43 18.71 5.00
N GLY A 150 -2.71 17.45 4.61
CA GLY A 150 -2.97 17.07 3.22
C GLY A 150 -1.75 16.97 2.32
N LYS A 151 -0.54 17.04 2.88
CA LYS A 151 0.71 16.99 2.11
C LYS A 151 1.57 15.81 2.53
N ILE A 152 2.08 15.10 1.53
CA ILE A 152 3.02 14.00 1.71
C ILE A 152 4.45 14.57 1.73
N HIS A 153 5.25 14.13 2.69
CA HIS A 153 6.66 14.49 2.78
C HIS A 153 7.48 13.35 3.38
N ASN A 154 8.81 13.46 3.31
CA ASN A 154 9.75 12.46 3.81
C ASN A 154 9.48 11.05 3.24
N LEU A 155 9.11 10.98 1.96
CA LEU A 155 8.87 9.70 1.31
C LEU A 155 10.20 8.99 1.03
N ALA A 156 10.30 7.75 1.48
CA ALA A 156 11.47 6.91 1.28
C ALA A 156 11.04 5.52 0.80
N ALA A 157 11.72 5.03 -0.23
CA ALA A 157 11.65 3.64 -0.66
C ALA A 157 12.77 2.87 0.05
N ILE A 158 12.45 1.74 0.66
CA ILE A 158 13.36 0.97 1.49
C ILE A 158 13.50 -0.42 0.91
N GLU A 159 14.72 -0.82 0.57
CA GLU A 159 15.04 -2.19 0.17
C GLU A 159 15.38 -2.98 1.43
N ILE A 160 14.70 -4.13 1.62
CA ILE A 160 14.89 -4.95 2.82
C ILE A 160 15.53 -6.31 2.55
N GLY A 161 16.12 -6.45 1.38
CA GLY A 161 16.85 -7.65 1.00
C GLY A 161 16.29 -8.32 -0.24
N ASN A 162 17.01 -9.33 -0.69
CA ASN A 162 16.60 -10.12 -1.85
C ASN A 162 15.40 -11.00 -1.53
N ARG A 163 14.61 -11.27 -2.58
CA ARG A 163 13.47 -12.19 -2.50
C ARG A 163 13.91 -13.60 -2.11
#